data_8f11c3a81aad4189a27c004c5c93160a
#
_entry.id   8f11c3a81aad4189a27c004c5c93160a
#
_cell.length_a   1.000
_cell.length_b   1.000
_cell.length_c   1.000
_cell.angle_alpha   90.00
_cell.angle_beta   90.00
_cell.angle_gamma   90.00
#
_symmetry.space_group_name_H-M   'P 1'
#
loop_
_entity.id
_entity.type
_entity.pdbx_description
1 polymer ?
#
loop_
_entity_poly.entity_id
_entity_poly.type
_entity_poly.pdbx_seq_one_letter_code
_entity_poly.pdbx_strand_id
1 'polypeptide(L)'
;MKRFLTIGIALAMTMTMLTACGSKKAEDQXVSPAXXDGVLTVGTNAXFPPFEYVDDNGEVDGFXMAFVKAIGEKLGVEVKXXNMEFASLVSSIGSKIDISAAGMTVTEEREKTVDFSDAYYEAVQYVILPVDSDIATADDLKDKTIGVQLGTTGDIMAEDFTTNVAQYNKAVDAVNDLVNGRVDCVIIDKNPALVFESKFEGQVVVVDGAQFDFEVENYAIALPKGDTVLADQINAAIAEIKADGTFDELVKTYIEAE
;
A
#
# COMPACT_ATOMS: atom_id res chain seq x y z
N MET A 1 6.86 99.98 18.68
CA MET A 1 6.44 99.69 17.35
C MET A 1 6.92 98.28 16.95
N LYS A 2 6.04 97.52 16.52
CA LYS A 2 6.04 96.10 16.36
C LYS A 2 6.91 95.58 15.25
N ARG A 3 7.65 94.50 15.49
CA ARG A 3 8.17 93.66 14.40
C ARG A 3 8.02 92.19 14.75
N PHE A 4 7.25 91.50 13.94
CA PHE A 4 7.03 90.06 14.02
C PHE A 4 8.23 89.35 13.45
N LEU A 5 8.67 88.33 14.17
CA LEU A 5 9.68 87.38 13.70
C LEU A 5 9.02 86.02 13.53
N THR A 6 8.93 85.60 12.29
CA THR A 6 8.40 84.26 11.97
C THR A 6 9.50 83.21 12.06
N ILE A 7 9.34 82.26 12.93
CA ILE A 7 10.26 81.12 13.03
C ILE A 7 9.69 79.97 12.20
N GLY A 8 10.39 79.61 11.17
CA GLY A 8 10.03 78.43 10.40
C GLY A 8 10.48 77.14 11.11
N ILE A 9 9.55 76.25 11.34
CA ILE A 9 9.83 74.90 11.91
C ILE A 9 10.05 73.98 10.74
N ALA A 10 11.25 73.47 10.62
CA ALA A 10 11.56 72.41 9.66
C ALA A 10 11.12 71.06 10.26
N LEU A 11 10.12 70.48 9.67
CA LEU A 11 9.63 69.15 10.06
C LEU A 11 10.51 68.11 9.37
N ALA A 12 11.35 67.42 10.11
CA ALA A 12 12.13 66.29 9.61
C ALA A 12 11.20 65.07 9.58
N MET A 13 10.85 64.65 8.38
CA MET A 13 10.18 63.38 8.15
C MET A 13 11.18 62.24 8.29
N THR A 14 11.11 61.53 9.42
CA THR A 14 11.77 60.24 9.57
C THR A 14 10.96 59.19 8.83
N MET A 15 11.50 58.74 7.72
CA MET A 15 10.94 57.65 6.94
C MET A 15 11.28 56.33 7.65
N THR A 16 10.33 55.81 8.43
CA THR A 16 10.45 54.46 8.97
C THR A 16 10.23 53.47 7.82
N MET A 17 11.30 52.80 7.42
CA MET A 17 11.19 51.64 6.54
C MET A 17 10.56 50.50 7.33
N LEU A 18 9.30 50.22 7.07
CA LEU A 18 8.71 48.96 7.44
C LEU A 18 9.35 47.88 6.60
N THR A 19 10.24 47.13 7.19
CA THR A 19 10.63 45.81 6.64
C THR A 19 9.39 44.93 6.67
N ALA A 20 8.74 44.80 5.54
CA ALA A 20 7.73 43.78 5.35
C ALA A 20 8.44 42.42 5.47
N CYS A 21 8.30 41.79 6.60
CA CYS A 21 8.50 40.32 6.68
C CYS A 21 7.52 39.74 5.69
N GLY A 22 8.03 39.29 4.56
CA GLY A 22 7.23 38.50 3.64
C GLY A 22 6.81 37.24 4.34
N SER A 23 5.58 37.22 4.83
CA SER A 23 4.90 35.98 5.04
C SER A 23 4.89 35.29 3.70
N LYS A 24 5.61 34.16 3.61
CA LYS A 24 5.42 33.24 2.51
C LYS A 24 3.91 32.96 2.51
N LYS A 25 3.22 33.42 1.48
CA LYS A 25 1.88 32.93 1.20
C LYS A 25 2.00 31.41 1.21
N ALA A 26 1.24 30.77 2.09
CA ALA A 26 1.01 29.35 1.96
C ALA A 26 0.60 29.14 0.50
N GLU A 27 1.44 28.46 -0.25
CA GLU A 27 1.08 28.04 -1.61
C GLU A 27 -0.27 27.31 -1.45
N ASP A 28 -1.23 27.76 -2.21
CA ASP A 28 -2.55 27.15 -2.27
C ASP A 28 -2.33 25.73 -2.80
N GLN A 29 -2.16 24.79 -1.88
CA GLN A 29 -1.89 23.41 -2.29
C GLN A 29 -3.14 22.85 -2.93
N UNK A 30 -3.23 22.65 -4.12
CA UNK A 30 -4.19 22.23 -4.70
C UNK A 30 -4.67 21.15 -4.06
N VAL A 31 -5.74 21.00 -4.04
CA VAL A 31 -6.45 19.84 -3.50
C VAL A 31 -6.61 18.80 -4.62
N SER A 32 -6.16 17.62 -4.35
CA SER A 32 -6.36 16.50 -5.29
C SER A 32 -7.86 16.26 -5.51
N PRO A 33 -8.29 15.95 -6.72
CA PRO A 33 -9.68 15.52 -6.97
C PRO A 33 -10.15 14.40 -6.03
N ALA A 34 -9.29 13.55 -5.69
CA ALA A 34 -9.58 12.45 -4.73
C ALA A 34 -9.95 12.91 -3.32
N UNK A 35 -9.52 14.00 -2.97
CA UNK A 35 -9.81 14.50 -1.71
C UNK A 35 -10.74 15.63 -1.73
N UNK A 36 -11.41 15.88 -2.69
CA UNK A 36 -12.25 16.97 -2.85
C UNK A 36 -13.52 16.93 -2.12
N ASP A 37 -14.11 15.76 -1.95
CA ASP A 37 -15.35 15.62 -1.14
C ASP A 37 -15.08 15.30 0.34
N GLY A 38 -13.81 15.25 0.74
CA GLY A 38 -13.43 14.96 2.12
C GLY A 38 -13.42 13.47 2.45
N VAL A 39 -13.56 12.60 1.46
CA VAL A 39 -13.56 11.14 1.64
C VAL A 39 -12.52 10.53 0.69
N LEU A 40 -11.64 9.70 1.23
CA LEU A 40 -10.67 8.93 0.44
C LEU A 40 -11.17 7.49 0.36
N THR A 41 -11.63 7.10 -0.83
CA THR A 41 -12.09 5.74 -1.06
C THR A 41 -10.89 4.85 -1.40
N VAL A 42 -10.67 3.83 -0.57
CA VAL A 42 -9.50 2.96 -0.67
C VAL A 42 -9.94 1.56 -1.08
N GLY A 43 -9.48 1.12 -2.24
CA GLY A 43 -9.69 -0.26 -2.68
C GLY A 43 -8.71 -1.20 -2.03
N THR A 44 -9.20 -2.37 -1.65
CA THR A 44 -8.38 -3.44 -1.07
C THR A 44 -8.98 -4.79 -1.42
N ASN A 45 -8.24 -5.86 -1.20
CA ASN A 45 -8.76 -7.22 -1.34
C ASN A 45 -8.55 -7.95 -0.02
N ALA A 46 -9.59 -7.98 0.80
CA ALA A 46 -9.53 -8.46 2.17
C ALA A 46 -9.53 -10.00 2.29
N UNK A 47 -8.63 -10.46 1.77
CA UNK A 47 -8.32 -11.72 1.70
C UNK A 47 -6.94 -11.99 1.84
N PHE A 48 -6.18 -11.17 2.42
CA PHE A 48 -4.69 -11.18 2.45
C PHE A 48 -4.15 -10.89 3.87
N PRO A 49 -4.47 -11.76 4.84
CA PRO A 49 -4.04 -11.53 6.22
C PRO A 49 -2.51 -11.59 6.33
N PRO A 50 -1.87 -10.81 7.21
CA PRO A 50 -2.45 -9.87 8.17
C PRO A 50 -2.62 -8.44 7.63
N PHE A 51 -2.39 -8.24 6.34
CA PHE A 51 -2.44 -6.90 5.72
C PHE A 51 -3.86 -6.40 5.57
N GLU A 52 -4.76 -7.23 5.05
CA GLU A 52 -6.18 -6.93 4.96
C GLU A 52 -6.98 -8.24 5.02
N TYR A 53 -8.03 -8.21 5.81
CA TYR A 53 -8.90 -9.37 6.02
C TYR A 53 -10.27 -8.89 6.50
N VAL A 54 -11.23 -9.77 6.48
CA VAL A 54 -12.54 -9.51 7.06
C VAL A 54 -12.52 -10.07 8.48
N ASP A 55 -12.82 -9.23 9.46
CA ASP A 55 -12.81 -9.63 10.87
C ASP A 55 -14.08 -10.41 11.25
N ASP A 56 -14.17 -10.83 12.50
CA ASP A 56 -15.30 -11.62 13.02
C ASP A 56 -16.63 -10.85 13.00
N ASN A 57 -16.59 -9.52 12.87
CA ASN A 57 -17.77 -8.66 12.77
C ASN A 57 -18.19 -8.41 11.32
N GLY A 58 -17.42 -8.93 10.36
CA GLY A 58 -17.68 -8.72 8.94
C GLY A 58 -17.10 -7.40 8.40
N GLU A 59 -16.24 -6.74 9.18
CA GLU A 59 -15.61 -5.47 8.78
C GLU A 59 -14.21 -5.71 8.19
N VAL A 60 -13.81 -4.86 7.28
CA VAL A 60 -12.47 -4.95 6.69
C VAL A 60 -11.45 -4.34 7.67
N ASP A 61 -10.46 -5.12 8.04
CA ASP A 61 -9.45 -4.76 9.04
C ASP A 61 -8.07 -5.25 8.58
N GLY A 62 -7.05 -5.00 9.36
CA GLY A 62 -5.68 -5.41 9.12
C GLY A 62 -4.72 -4.26 9.02
N PHE A 63 -3.46 -4.59 8.83
CA PHE A 63 -2.39 -3.60 8.77
C PHE A 63 -2.64 -2.52 7.72
N UNK A 64 -2.98 -2.86 6.53
CA UNK A 64 -3.12 -1.97 5.53
C UNK A 64 -4.18 -1.01 5.79
N MET A 65 -5.27 -1.55 6.48
CA MET A 65 -6.44 -0.71 6.79
C MET A 65 -6.14 0.32 7.87
N ALA A 66 -5.50 -0.10 8.93
CA ALA A 66 -5.05 0.82 9.99
C ALA A 66 -4.07 1.86 9.43
N PHE A 67 -3.19 1.46 8.52
CA PHE A 67 -2.22 2.35 7.90
C PHE A 67 -2.91 3.44 7.06
N VAL A 68 -3.86 3.07 6.19
CA VAL A 68 -4.55 4.08 5.36
C VAL A 68 -5.47 4.99 6.20
N LYS A 69 -6.02 4.47 7.30
CA LYS A 69 -6.75 5.34 8.24
C LYS A 69 -5.82 6.39 8.85
N ALA A 70 -4.60 6.01 9.24
CA ALA A 70 -3.60 6.95 9.75
C ALA A 70 -3.22 7.99 8.67
N ILE A 71 -3.09 7.55 7.41
CA ILE A 71 -2.85 8.47 6.28
C ILE A 71 -4.03 9.45 6.16
N GLY A 72 -5.26 8.96 6.20
CA GLY A 72 -6.46 9.82 6.13
C GLY A 72 -6.49 10.86 7.22
N GLU A 73 -6.11 10.49 8.46
CA GLU A 73 -6.02 11.44 9.58
C GLU A 73 -5.02 12.55 9.28
N LYS A 74 -3.84 12.22 8.72
CA LYS A 74 -2.83 13.22 8.36
C LYS A 74 -3.34 14.14 7.24
N LEU A 75 -4.12 13.59 6.30
CA LEU A 75 -4.69 14.36 5.19
C LEU A 75 -5.96 15.14 5.57
N GLY A 76 -6.56 14.83 6.72
CA GLY A 76 -7.80 15.46 7.16
C GLY A 76 -9.02 14.98 6.40
N VAL A 77 -9.03 13.72 5.94
CA VAL A 77 -10.14 13.13 5.17
C VAL A 77 -10.65 11.86 5.86
N GLU A 78 -11.92 11.54 5.65
CA GLU A 78 -12.50 10.26 6.05
C GLU A 78 -12.01 9.17 5.10
N VAL A 79 -11.70 7.97 5.62
CA VAL A 79 -11.32 6.81 4.81
C VAL A 79 -12.50 5.84 4.72
N LYS A 80 -12.79 5.45 3.48
CA LYS A 80 -13.84 4.45 3.23
C LYS A 80 -13.26 3.23 2.47
N UNK A 81 -13.19 2.02 2.90
CA UNK A 81 -12.67 0.86 2.33
C UNK A 81 -13.67 0.28 1.41
N UNK A 82 -13.21 -0.18 0.34
CA UNK A 82 -13.92 -0.87 -0.59
C UNK A 82 -13.22 -2.10 -0.86
N ASN A 83 -13.88 -3.30 -0.54
CA ASN A 83 -13.35 -4.66 -0.73
C ASN A 83 -13.74 -5.19 -2.10
N MET A 84 -12.76 -5.58 -2.91
CA MET A 84 -13.00 -6.05 -4.28
C MET A 84 -11.92 -7.04 -4.70
N GLU A 85 -12.09 -7.68 -5.85
CA GLU A 85 -11.11 -8.63 -6.37
C GLU A 85 -9.79 -7.91 -6.67
N PHE A 86 -8.67 -8.53 -6.29
CA PHE A 86 -7.32 -7.93 -6.44
C PHE A 86 -7.07 -7.52 -7.91
N ALA A 87 -7.41 -8.40 -8.86
CA ALA A 87 -7.19 -8.15 -10.28
C ALA A 87 -7.97 -6.94 -10.82
N SER A 88 -8.99 -6.47 -10.09
CA SER A 88 -9.81 -5.32 -10.49
C SER A 88 -9.31 -4.00 -9.92
N LEU A 89 -8.38 -4.02 -8.98
CA LEU A 89 -7.98 -2.82 -8.22
C LEU A 89 -7.41 -1.73 -9.13
N VAL A 90 -6.37 -2.06 -9.90
CA VAL A 90 -5.68 -1.06 -10.75
C VAL A 90 -6.67 -0.39 -11.71
N SER A 91 -7.51 -1.17 -12.37
CA SER A 91 -8.48 -0.62 -13.35
C SER A 91 -9.61 0.18 -12.70
N SER A 92 -9.80 0.06 -11.40
CA SER A 92 -10.86 0.78 -10.66
C SER A 92 -10.40 2.14 -10.12
N ILE A 93 -9.08 2.40 -10.10
CA ILE A 93 -8.53 3.67 -9.59
C ILE A 93 -8.98 4.82 -10.50
N GLY A 94 -9.51 5.87 -9.90
CA GLY A 94 -10.02 7.04 -10.59
C GLY A 94 -11.45 6.90 -11.09
N SER A 95 -12.09 5.76 -10.84
CA SER A 95 -13.50 5.54 -11.24
C SER A 95 -14.38 5.03 -10.09
N LYS A 96 -13.97 3.94 -9.44
CA LYS A 96 -14.71 3.35 -8.31
C LYS A 96 -14.01 3.60 -6.97
N ILE A 97 -12.70 3.78 -6.99
CA ILE A 97 -11.86 4.03 -5.84
C ILE A 97 -10.88 5.15 -6.17
N ASP A 98 -10.44 5.85 -5.16
CA ASP A 98 -9.44 6.92 -5.32
C ASP A 98 -8.03 6.34 -5.35
N ILE A 99 -7.75 5.40 -4.43
CA ILE A 99 -6.45 4.76 -4.30
C ILE A 99 -6.65 3.28 -3.98
N SER A 100 -5.55 2.51 -4.06
CA SER A 100 -5.55 1.11 -3.62
C SER A 100 -4.42 0.87 -2.63
N ALA A 101 -4.75 0.22 -1.51
CA ALA A 101 -3.79 -0.28 -0.52
C ALA A 101 -4.12 -1.77 -0.30
N ALA A 102 -3.30 -2.64 -0.88
CA ALA A 102 -3.65 -4.06 -0.97
C ALA A 102 -2.41 -4.98 -1.03
N GLY A 103 -1.31 -4.57 -0.39
CA GLY A 103 -0.05 -5.30 -0.53
C GLY A 103 0.38 -5.36 -1.99
N MET A 104 0.20 -4.27 -2.71
CA MET A 104 0.43 -4.23 -4.14
C MET A 104 1.89 -3.87 -4.45
N THR A 105 2.58 -4.78 -5.12
CA THR A 105 3.97 -4.59 -5.55
C THR A 105 4.04 -3.57 -6.69
N VAL A 106 4.99 -2.65 -6.60
CA VAL A 106 5.32 -1.74 -7.70
C VAL A 106 5.93 -2.54 -8.84
N THR A 107 5.34 -2.45 -10.03
CA THR A 107 5.89 -3.08 -11.24
C THR A 107 5.81 -2.10 -12.41
N GLU A 108 6.71 -2.24 -13.37
CA GLU A 108 6.73 -1.41 -14.58
C GLU A 108 5.39 -1.50 -15.34
N GLU A 109 4.79 -2.68 -15.37
CA GLU A 109 3.50 -2.87 -16.04
C GLU A 109 2.40 -2.06 -15.37
N ARG A 110 2.32 -2.13 -14.03
CA ARG A 110 1.33 -1.36 -13.27
C ARG A 110 1.57 0.14 -13.39
N GLU A 111 2.84 0.56 -13.43
CA GLU A 111 3.21 1.98 -13.59
C GLU A 111 2.78 2.59 -14.91
N LYS A 112 2.44 1.79 -15.90
CA LYS A 112 1.88 2.32 -17.16
C LYS A 112 0.48 2.91 -16.95
N THR A 113 -0.25 2.42 -15.97
CA THR A 113 -1.67 2.76 -15.74
C THR A 113 -1.89 3.63 -14.52
N VAL A 114 -1.11 3.43 -13.47
CA VAL A 114 -1.23 4.14 -12.19
C VAL A 114 0.12 4.70 -11.77
N ASP A 115 0.10 5.64 -10.83
CA ASP A 115 1.30 6.04 -10.10
C ASP A 115 1.29 5.35 -8.74
N PHE A 116 2.44 5.32 -8.08
CA PHE A 116 2.61 4.71 -6.76
C PHE A 116 3.19 5.72 -5.79
N SER A 117 2.82 5.58 -4.53
CA SER A 117 3.47 6.27 -3.42
C SER A 117 4.90 5.74 -3.24
N ASP A 118 5.64 6.35 -2.33
CA ASP A 118 6.84 5.73 -1.77
C ASP A 118 6.47 4.36 -1.19
N ALA A 119 7.39 3.42 -1.28
CA ALA A 119 7.17 2.08 -0.75
C ALA A 119 7.01 2.13 0.78
N TYR A 120 6.06 1.36 1.30
CA TYR A 120 5.84 1.31 2.75
C TYR A 120 6.28 -0.01 3.39
N TYR A 121 6.49 -1.07 2.61
CA TYR A 121 6.81 -2.39 3.14
C TYR A 121 7.59 -3.20 2.11
N GLU A 122 8.61 -3.92 2.56
CA GLU A 122 9.34 -4.88 1.72
C GLU A 122 8.75 -6.28 1.91
N ALA A 123 8.53 -6.98 0.81
CA ALA A 123 7.92 -8.30 0.79
C ALA A 123 8.71 -9.25 -0.08
N VAL A 124 8.43 -10.52 0.05
CA VAL A 124 9.01 -11.58 -0.79
C VAL A 124 7.98 -12.68 -0.97
N GLN A 125 7.93 -13.26 -2.16
CA GLN A 125 7.07 -14.41 -2.43
C GLN A 125 7.63 -15.64 -1.70
N TYR A 126 6.74 -16.45 -1.13
CA TYR A 126 7.03 -17.72 -0.47
C TYR A 126 6.32 -18.84 -1.23
N VAL A 127 6.66 -20.07 -0.91
CA VAL A 127 6.02 -21.26 -1.50
C VAL A 127 5.33 -22.03 -0.38
N ILE A 128 4.05 -22.33 -0.55
CA ILE A 128 3.30 -23.23 0.33
C ILE A 128 3.27 -24.61 -0.32
N LEU A 129 3.65 -25.63 0.43
CA LEU A 129 3.75 -27.01 -0.03
C LEU A 129 2.93 -27.95 0.84
N PRO A 130 2.45 -29.08 0.29
CA PRO A 130 2.00 -30.17 1.15
C PRO A 130 3.16 -30.67 2.03
N VAL A 131 2.85 -31.16 3.23
CA VAL A 131 3.88 -31.60 4.20
C VAL A 131 4.78 -32.70 3.65
N ASP A 132 4.32 -33.47 2.68
CA ASP A 132 5.09 -34.58 2.08
C ASP A 132 5.71 -34.24 0.71
N SER A 133 5.72 -32.96 0.33
CA SER A 133 6.28 -32.53 -0.95
C SER A 133 7.79 -32.70 -1.01
N ASP A 134 8.29 -33.05 -2.20
CA ASP A 134 9.72 -33.09 -2.48
C ASP A 134 10.23 -31.86 -3.22
N ILE A 135 9.36 -30.85 -3.44
CA ILE A 135 9.75 -29.57 -4.05
C ILE A 135 10.71 -28.84 -3.11
N ALA A 136 11.89 -28.45 -3.59
CA ALA A 136 12.92 -27.77 -2.78
C ALA A 136 13.63 -26.63 -3.49
N THR A 137 13.62 -26.59 -4.82
CA THR A 137 14.37 -25.61 -5.62
C THR A 137 13.49 -25.04 -6.73
N ALA A 138 13.98 -23.97 -7.37
CA ALA A 138 13.30 -23.36 -8.52
C ALA A 138 13.10 -24.39 -9.66
N ASP A 139 14.08 -25.26 -9.89
CA ASP A 139 13.95 -26.30 -10.93
C ASP A 139 12.80 -27.26 -10.63
N ASP A 140 12.51 -27.51 -9.37
CA ASP A 140 11.42 -28.42 -8.98
C ASP A 140 10.03 -27.84 -9.28
N LEU A 141 9.94 -26.52 -9.50
CA LEU A 141 8.68 -25.87 -9.85
C LEU A 141 8.28 -26.09 -11.32
N LYS A 142 9.24 -26.48 -12.14
CA LYS A 142 8.98 -26.69 -13.58
C LYS A 142 7.93 -27.77 -13.78
N ASP A 143 6.98 -27.46 -14.64
CA ASP A 143 5.89 -28.36 -15.03
C ASP A 143 4.93 -28.74 -13.90
N LYS A 144 5.05 -28.09 -12.74
CA LYS A 144 4.10 -28.29 -11.63
C LYS A 144 2.82 -27.50 -11.89
N THR A 145 1.74 -27.90 -11.22
CA THR A 145 0.53 -27.08 -11.16
C THR A 145 0.68 -26.12 -9.99
N ILE A 146 0.81 -24.83 -10.30
CA ILE A 146 1.06 -23.79 -9.28
C ILE A 146 -0.21 -22.98 -9.06
N GLY A 147 -0.71 -22.98 -7.83
CA GLY A 147 -1.84 -22.14 -7.43
C GLY A 147 -1.38 -20.73 -7.09
N VAL A 148 -2.12 -19.73 -7.55
CA VAL A 148 -1.79 -18.31 -7.34
C VAL A 148 -3.07 -17.50 -7.20
N GLN A 149 -2.96 -16.32 -6.59
CA GLN A 149 -4.06 -15.35 -6.66
C GLN A 149 -3.95 -14.58 -7.98
N LEU A 150 -5.05 -14.47 -8.69
CA LEU A 150 -5.13 -13.86 -10.02
C LEU A 150 -4.64 -12.40 -9.98
N GLY A 151 -3.73 -12.07 -10.90
CA GLY A 151 -3.26 -10.70 -11.12
C GLY A 151 -2.13 -10.24 -10.20
N THR A 152 -1.64 -11.13 -9.34
CA THR A 152 -0.54 -10.82 -8.41
C THR A 152 0.83 -11.01 -9.09
N THR A 153 1.88 -10.56 -8.42
CA THR A 153 3.25 -10.87 -8.86
C THR A 153 3.54 -12.36 -8.78
N GLY A 154 2.94 -13.06 -7.80
CA GLY A 154 3.04 -14.52 -7.73
C GLY A 154 2.46 -15.21 -8.96
N ASP A 155 1.34 -14.68 -9.48
CA ASP A 155 0.72 -15.19 -10.73
C ASP A 155 1.69 -15.03 -11.91
N ILE A 156 2.24 -13.83 -12.07
CA ILE A 156 3.17 -13.52 -13.16
C ILE A 156 4.42 -14.40 -13.04
N MET A 157 4.96 -14.52 -11.83
CA MET A 157 6.16 -15.31 -11.55
C MET A 157 5.95 -16.79 -11.86
N ALA A 158 4.77 -17.34 -11.56
CA ALA A 158 4.46 -18.75 -11.79
C ALA A 158 4.57 -19.11 -13.28
N GLU A 159 4.25 -18.17 -14.17
CA GLU A 159 4.32 -18.39 -15.62
C GLU A 159 5.76 -18.62 -16.09
N ASP A 160 6.76 -18.19 -15.32
CA ASP A 160 8.18 -18.44 -15.67
C ASP A 160 8.56 -19.91 -15.46
N PHE A 161 7.80 -20.65 -14.64
CA PHE A 161 8.11 -22.03 -14.28
C PHE A 161 7.25 -23.05 -15.01
N THR A 162 5.99 -22.70 -15.31
CA THR A 162 5.01 -23.68 -15.78
C THR A 162 3.95 -23.05 -16.65
N THR A 163 3.34 -23.85 -17.52
CA THR A 163 2.10 -23.47 -18.21
C THR A 163 0.85 -23.86 -17.43
N ASN A 164 1.03 -24.57 -16.29
CA ASN A 164 -0.10 -25.08 -15.48
C ASN A 164 -0.31 -24.18 -14.28
N VAL A 165 -0.66 -22.90 -14.52
CA VAL A 165 -0.95 -21.93 -13.45
C VAL A 165 -2.46 -21.98 -13.17
N ALA A 166 -2.80 -22.31 -11.93
CA ALA A 166 -4.20 -22.33 -11.45
C ALA A 166 -4.46 -21.02 -10.73
N GLN A 167 -5.32 -20.19 -11.32
CA GLN A 167 -5.60 -18.83 -10.82
C GLN A 167 -6.88 -18.81 -10.01
N TYR A 168 -6.85 -18.13 -8.87
CA TYR A 168 -7.97 -18.02 -7.92
C TYR A 168 -8.19 -16.54 -7.59
N ASN A 169 -9.44 -16.16 -7.40
CA ASN A 169 -9.75 -14.81 -6.92
C ASN A 169 -9.33 -14.62 -5.46
N LYS A 170 -9.39 -15.70 -4.67
CA LYS A 170 -8.99 -15.67 -3.25
C LYS A 170 -7.84 -16.65 -3.03
N ALA A 171 -6.79 -16.18 -2.36
CA ALA A 171 -5.62 -17.01 -2.08
C ALA A 171 -5.98 -18.25 -1.27
N VAL A 172 -6.93 -18.15 -0.32
CA VAL A 172 -7.33 -19.29 0.49
C VAL A 172 -7.89 -20.44 -0.34
N ASP A 173 -8.51 -20.14 -1.48
CA ASP A 173 -9.02 -21.20 -2.37
C ASP A 173 -7.88 -21.99 -3.02
N ALA A 174 -6.77 -21.31 -3.35
CA ALA A 174 -5.57 -22.01 -3.82
C ALA A 174 -5.03 -22.96 -2.75
N VAL A 175 -5.00 -22.54 -1.48
CA VAL A 175 -4.51 -23.38 -0.39
C VAL A 175 -5.48 -24.56 -0.15
N ASN A 176 -6.77 -24.35 -0.24
CA ASN A 176 -7.76 -25.44 -0.17
C ASN A 176 -7.51 -26.48 -1.27
N ASP A 177 -7.23 -26.02 -2.49
CA ASP A 177 -6.95 -26.94 -3.60
C ASP A 177 -5.59 -27.63 -3.42
N LEU A 178 -4.62 -26.97 -2.80
CA LEU A 178 -3.34 -27.60 -2.43
C LEU A 178 -3.57 -28.77 -1.45
N VAL A 179 -4.34 -28.54 -0.41
CA VAL A 179 -4.64 -29.56 0.61
C VAL A 179 -5.41 -30.73 -0.01
N ASN A 180 -6.23 -30.46 -1.02
CA ASN A 180 -7.00 -31.50 -1.73
C ASN A 180 -6.25 -32.15 -2.90
N GLY A 181 -4.98 -31.79 -3.10
CA GLY A 181 -4.13 -32.40 -4.11
C GLY A 181 -4.41 -31.94 -5.55
N ARG A 182 -5.11 -30.83 -5.74
CA ARG A 182 -5.44 -30.30 -7.06
C ARG A 182 -4.36 -29.40 -7.64
N VAL A 183 -3.51 -28.81 -6.78
CA VAL A 183 -2.29 -28.10 -7.19
C VAL A 183 -1.12 -28.68 -6.40
N ASP A 184 0.09 -28.49 -6.93
CA ASP A 184 1.32 -29.05 -6.32
C ASP A 184 1.95 -28.09 -5.32
N CYS A 185 1.76 -26.78 -5.49
CA CYS A 185 2.26 -25.75 -4.60
C CYS A 185 1.45 -24.47 -4.82
N VAL A 186 1.62 -23.52 -3.89
CA VAL A 186 1.03 -22.17 -4.00
C VAL A 186 2.16 -21.15 -3.84
N ILE A 187 2.20 -20.14 -4.71
CA ILE A 187 3.11 -19.01 -4.58
C ILE A 187 2.30 -17.82 -4.06
N ILE A 188 2.72 -17.27 -2.93
CA ILE A 188 2.09 -16.11 -2.29
C ILE A 188 3.12 -15.44 -1.38
N ASP A 189 2.86 -14.19 -1.04
CA ASP A 189 3.74 -13.40 -0.17
C ASP A 189 3.91 -14.06 1.21
N LYS A 190 5.08 -13.84 1.80
CA LYS A 190 5.52 -14.43 3.08
C LYS A 190 4.46 -14.38 4.18
N ASN A 191 3.95 -13.19 4.48
CA ASN A 191 3.11 -13.03 5.67
C ASN A 191 1.76 -13.74 5.53
N PRO A 192 1.04 -13.63 4.40
CA PRO A 192 -0.14 -14.48 4.20
C PRO A 192 0.18 -15.97 4.19
N ALA A 193 1.33 -16.37 3.61
CA ALA A 193 1.74 -17.77 3.61
C ALA A 193 1.85 -18.31 5.04
N LEU A 194 2.47 -17.54 5.94
CA LEU A 194 2.61 -17.94 7.35
C LEU A 194 1.25 -18.03 8.06
N VAL A 195 0.32 -17.13 7.76
CA VAL A 195 -1.04 -17.20 8.31
C VAL A 195 -1.73 -18.49 7.82
N PHE A 196 -1.59 -18.82 6.53
CA PHE A 196 -2.17 -20.06 5.99
C PHE A 196 -1.51 -21.31 6.57
N GLU A 197 -0.20 -21.29 6.82
CA GLU A 197 0.48 -22.40 7.47
C GLU A 197 -0.14 -22.69 8.86
N SER A 198 -0.40 -21.64 9.62
CA SER A 198 -1.07 -21.76 10.92
C SER A 198 -2.51 -22.26 10.77
N LYS A 199 -3.26 -21.72 9.83
CA LYS A 199 -4.67 -22.07 9.60
C LYS A 199 -4.83 -23.52 9.13
N PHE A 200 -3.88 -24.02 8.34
CA PHE A 200 -3.89 -25.38 7.80
C PHE A 200 -2.82 -26.25 8.49
N GLU A 201 -2.64 -26.04 9.79
CA GLU A 201 -1.61 -26.69 10.61
C GLU A 201 -1.59 -28.21 10.38
N GLY A 202 -0.40 -28.74 10.14
CA GLY A 202 -0.19 -30.17 9.92
C GLY A 202 -0.48 -30.65 8.49
N GLN A 203 -1.02 -29.78 7.64
CA GLN A 203 -1.37 -30.13 6.25
C GLN A 203 -0.43 -29.48 5.23
N VAL A 204 0.12 -28.32 5.56
CA VAL A 204 1.01 -27.59 4.67
C VAL A 204 2.26 -27.14 5.43
N VAL A 205 3.32 -26.83 4.67
CA VAL A 205 4.55 -26.20 5.16
C VAL A 205 4.88 -25.03 4.24
N VAL A 206 5.56 -24.03 4.78
CA VAL A 206 5.93 -22.82 4.05
C VAL A 206 7.44 -22.82 3.87
N VAL A 207 7.90 -22.51 2.66
CA VAL A 207 9.32 -22.47 2.33
C VAL A 207 9.67 -21.05 1.87
N ASP A 208 10.78 -20.54 2.42
CA ASP A 208 11.29 -19.20 2.11
C ASP A 208 11.55 -19.07 0.60
N GLY A 209 11.07 -17.99 0.01
CA GLY A 209 11.25 -17.71 -1.41
C GLY A 209 12.71 -17.58 -1.84
N ALA A 210 13.62 -17.22 -0.92
CA ALA A 210 15.06 -17.19 -1.23
C ALA A 210 15.57 -18.55 -1.68
N GLN A 211 14.96 -19.64 -1.22
CA GLN A 211 15.31 -21.01 -1.63
C GLN A 211 14.96 -21.25 -3.11
N PHE A 212 14.07 -20.44 -3.66
CA PHE A 212 13.61 -20.49 -5.05
C PHE A 212 14.16 -19.33 -5.89
N ASP A 213 15.12 -18.57 -5.34
CA ASP A 213 15.74 -17.39 -5.97
C ASP A 213 14.74 -16.24 -6.19
N PHE A 214 13.70 -16.15 -5.40
CA PHE A 214 12.71 -15.05 -5.48
C PHE A 214 13.30 -13.76 -4.88
N GLU A 215 13.07 -12.65 -5.54
CA GLU A 215 13.61 -11.35 -5.15
C GLU A 215 12.65 -10.58 -4.24
N VAL A 216 13.20 -9.60 -3.52
CA VAL A 216 12.43 -8.68 -2.67
C VAL A 216 11.54 -7.81 -3.55
N GLU A 217 10.32 -7.58 -3.10
CA GLU A 217 9.32 -6.71 -3.73
C GLU A 217 9.01 -5.52 -2.81
N ASN A 218 8.50 -4.45 -3.38
CA ASN A 218 8.12 -3.26 -2.63
C ASN A 218 6.63 -3.01 -2.75
N TYR A 219 5.91 -3.01 -1.63
CA TYR A 219 4.50 -2.60 -1.60
C TYR A 219 4.42 -1.08 -1.56
N ALA A 220 3.49 -0.53 -2.32
CA ALA A 220 3.18 0.88 -2.31
C ALA A 220 1.67 1.09 -2.52
N ILE A 221 1.22 2.29 -2.24
CA ILE A 221 -0.17 2.69 -2.50
C ILE A 221 -0.27 3.10 -3.96
N ALA A 222 -1.20 2.49 -4.70
CA ALA A 222 -1.47 2.85 -6.08
C ALA A 222 -2.48 4.01 -6.11
N LEU A 223 -2.25 4.98 -6.97
CA LEU A 223 -3.05 6.19 -7.08
C LEU A 223 -3.20 6.64 -8.55
N PRO A 224 -4.11 7.58 -8.85
CA PRO A 224 -4.36 7.95 -10.24
C PRO A 224 -3.11 8.47 -10.94
N LYS A 225 -2.87 8.01 -12.15
CA LYS A 225 -1.75 8.42 -12.99
C LYS A 225 -1.75 9.94 -13.15
N GLY A 226 -0.62 10.57 -12.81
CA GLY A 226 -0.44 12.02 -12.97
C GLY A 226 -0.97 12.87 -11.83
N ASP A 227 -1.57 12.29 -10.80
CA ASP A 227 -2.02 13.06 -9.62
C ASP A 227 -0.86 13.27 -8.66
N THR A 228 0.03 14.19 -9.03
CA THR A 228 1.24 14.48 -8.26
C THR A 228 0.93 15.13 -6.92
N VAL A 229 -0.18 15.87 -6.81
CA VAL A 229 -0.61 16.49 -5.56
C VAL A 229 -0.94 15.39 -4.54
N LEU A 230 -1.74 14.41 -4.95
CA LEU A 230 -2.11 13.29 -4.08
C LEU A 230 -0.86 12.46 -3.70
N ALA A 231 0.02 12.19 -4.67
CA ALA A 231 1.25 11.44 -4.42
C ALA A 231 2.11 12.14 -3.36
N ASP A 232 2.32 13.44 -3.50
CA ASP A 232 3.13 14.22 -2.56
C ASP A 232 2.50 14.23 -1.16
N GLN A 233 1.18 14.36 -1.08
CA GLN A 233 0.45 14.37 0.19
C GLN A 233 0.52 13.01 0.89
N ILE A 234 0.32 11.92 0.14
CA ILE A 234 0.42 10.55 0.68
C ILE A 234 1.86 10.29 1.14
N ASN A 235 2.85 10.65 0.35
CA ASN A 235 4.26 10.44 0.72
C ASN A 235 4.63 11.22 1.99
N ALA A 236 4.16 12.46 2.12
CA ALA A 236 4.38 13.25 3.33
C ALA A 236 3.72 12.58 4.55
N ALA A 237 2.50 12.07 4.39
CA ALA A 237 1.79 11.37 5.46
C ALA A 237 2.53 10.09 5.86
N ILE A 238 3.00 9.31 4.89
CA ILE A 238 3.79 8.09 5.16
C ILE A 238 5.06 8.44 5.97
N ALA A 239 5.77 9.50 5.56
CA ALA A 239 6.99 9.95 6.25
C ALA A 239 6.68 10.34 7.70
N GLU A 240 5.59 11.07 7.95
CA GLU A 240 5.19 11.46 9.30
C GLU A 240 4.83 10.25 10.17
N ILE A 241 4.06 9.32 9.61
CA ILE A 241 3.61 8.11 10.31
C ILE A 241 4.81 7.25 10.70
N LYS A 242 5.82 7.16 9.83
CA LYS A 242 7.07 6.46 10.14
C LYS A 242 7.88 7.19 11.20
N ALA A 243 7.98 8.51 11.10
CA ALA A 243 8.80 9.32 12.00
C ALA A 243 8.23 9.38 13.43
N ASP A 244 6.89 9.36 13.59
CA ASP A 244 6.27 9.50 14.91
C ASP A 244 6.06 8.16 15.63
N GLY A 245 6.47 7.06 15.03
CA GLY A 245 6.37 5.72 15.63
C GLY A 245 5.07 4.99 15.36
N THR A 246 4.10 5.61 14.71
CA THR A 246 2.80 4.98 14.40
C THR A 246 2.99 3.74 13.53
N PHE A 247 3.84 3.83 12.50
CA PHE A 247 4.11 2.70 11.59
C PHE A 247 4.63 1.49 12.38
N ASP A 248 5.61 1.69 13.25
CA ASP A 248 6.19 0.62 14.04
C ASP A 248 5.16 -0.03 14.97
N GLU A 249 4.27 0.77 15.56
CA GLU A 249 3.19 0.25 16.40
C GLU A 249 2.21 -0.61 15.58
N LEU A 250 1.90 -0.20 14.36
CA LEU A 250 1.02 -0.98 13.48
C LEU A 250 1.68 -2.30 13.07
N VAL A 251 2.98 -2.29 12.77
CA VAL A 251 3.73 -3.51 12.47
C VAL A 251 3.67 -4.47 13.65
N LYS A 252 3.91 -3.99 14.87
CA LYS A 252 3.83 -4.82 16.08
C LYS A 252 2.42 -5.38 16.30
N THR A 253 1.40 -4.54 16.08
CA THR A 253 0.00 -4.94 16.35
C THR A 253 -0.49 -5.99 15.38
N TYR A 254 -0.18 -5.86 14.09
CA TYR A 254 -0.79 -6.67 13.04
C TYR A 254 0.15 -7.72 12.45
N ILE A 255 1.41 -7.42 12.32
CA ILE A 255 2.35 -8.28 11.57
C ILE A 255 3.18 -9.16 12.50
N GLU A 256 3.68 -8.59 13.60
CA GLU A 256 4.52 -9.29 14.56
C GLU A 256 3.73 -9.92 15.71
N ALA A 257 2.44 -9.72 15.76
CA ALA A 257 1.59 -10.33 16.80
C ALA A 257 1.62 -11.86 16.67
N GLU A 258 1.88 -12.59 17.78
CA GLU A 258 1.90 -14.05 17.86
C GLU A 258 0.49 -14.59 18.14
#